data_060683b38322e743d77bcc3357fa135e
#
_entry.id   060683b38322e743d77bcc3357fa135e
#
_cell.length_a   1.000
_cell.length_b   1.000
_cell.length_c   1.000
_cell.angle_alpha   90.00
_cell.angle_beta   90.00
_cell.angle_gamma   90.00
#
_symmetry.space_group_name_H-M   'P 1'
#
loop_
_entity.id
_entity.type
_entity.pdbx_description
1 polymer ?
#
loop_
_entity_poly.entity_id
_entity_poly.type
_entity_poly.pdbx_seq_one_letter_code
_entity_poly.pdbx_strand_id
1 'polypeptide(L)'
;MKNYIPKPQVDRTGEHYGHWIVKELDLEESKKIKRIIWKCECDCGCGTTKSLRWDALRQIKVGGCNNMTSSIEHICPKCHKKFFSKKNATTRKFCYDCMPEADMSGAQYRKFYKIWGVEYKGGKCQCCGYNNCLDALDFHHLDPRKKDFNMSDRNLTCDWDKIKKELDKCILVCANCHREIHAGARVIEGGEEKDAK
;
A
#
# COMPACT_ATOMS: atom_id res chain seq x y z
N MET A 1 -33.72 8.54 -37.82
CA MET A 1 -33.50 9.02 -36.43
C MET A 1 -32.18 9.73 -36.38
N LYS A 2 -32.12 11.01 -35.97
CA LYS A 2 -30.84 11.74 -35.84
C LYS A 2 -30.02 11.08 -34.73
N ASN A 3 -28.82 10.61 -35.04
CA ASN A 3 -27.91 10.07 -34.04
C ASN A 3 -27.54 11.18 -33.05
N TYR A 4 -27.88 11.01 -31.78
CA TYR A 4 -27.47 11.91 -30.73
C TYR A 4 -25.96 11.78 -30.51
N ILE A 5 -25.25 12.89 -30.74
CA ILE A 5 -23.82 12.99 -30.46
C ILE A 5 -23.67 13.87 -29.22
N PRO A 6 -23.22 13.33 -28.08
CA PRO A 6 -23.02 14.13 -26.86
C PRO A 6 -21.85 15.09 -27.08
N LYS A 7 -22.15 16.40 -26.97
CA LYS A 7 -21.16 17.48 -27.03
C LYS A 7 -21.30 18.34 -25.78
N PRO A 8 -20.44 18.15 -24.75
CA PRO A 8 -20.44 19.06 -23.62
C PRO A 8 -19.94 20.44 -24.07
N GLN A 9 -20.60 21.50 -23.56
CA GLN A 9 -20.18 22.89 -23.84
C GLN A 9 -18.84 23.24 -23.20
N VAL A 10 -18.50 22.52 -22.12
CA VAL A 10 -17.25 22.72 -21.34
C VAL A 10 -16.66 21.36 -21.05
N ASP A 11 -15.36 21.20 -21.28
CA ASP A 11 -14.60 20.04 -20.80
C ASP A 11 -14.39 20.21 -19.29
N ARG A 12 -14.71 19.15 -18.56
CA ARG A 12 -14.64 19.13 -17.09
C ARG A 12 -13.62 18.13 -16.56
N THR A 13 -12.82 17.59 -17.46
CA THR A 13 -11.78 16.64 -17.07
C THR A 13 -10.85 17.25 -16.02
N GLY A 14 -10.64 16.53 -14.92
CA GLY A 14 -9.86 17.00 -13.78
C GLY A 14 -10.65 17.80 -12.73
N GLU A 15 -11.88 18.22 -12.99
CA GLU A 15 -12.70 18.90 -11.99
C GLU A 15 -13.11 17.95 -10.86
N HIS A 16 -13.21 18.51 -9.64
CA HIS A 16 -13.59 17.79 -8.42
C HIS A 16 -14.99 18.16 -7.95
N TYR A 17 -15.80 17.14 -7.65
CA TYR A 17 -17.16 17.29 -7.09
C TYR A 17 -17.31 16.36 -5.88
N GLY A 18 -17.22 16.90 -4.66
CA GLY A 18 -17.00 16.10 -3.46
C GLY A 18 -15.72 15.30 -3.59
N HIS A 19 -15.79 13.99 -3.48
CA HIS A 19 -14.67 13.05 -3.67
C HIS A 19 -14.63 12.38 -5.06
N TRP A 20 -15.32 12.94 -6.03
CA TRP A 20 -15.31 12.47 -7.41
C TRP A 20 -14.44 13.37 -8.30
N ILE A 21 -13.49 12.78 -8.98
CA ILE A 21 -12.67 13.43 -10.02
C ILE A 21 -13.24 13.05 -11.36
N VAL A 22 -13.58 14.04 -12.18
CA VAL A 22 -14.02 13.81 -13.57
C VAL A 22 -12.82 13.35 -14.40
N LYS A 23 -12.92 12.18 -15.04
CA LYS A 23 -11.85 11.63 -15.89
C LYS A 23 -12.09 11.86 -17.36
N GLU A 24 -13.26 11.52 -17.84
CA GLU A 24 -13.60 11.62 -19.27
C GLU A 24 -15.12 11.67 -19.48
N LEU A 25 -15.52 12.05 -20.69
CA LEU A 25 -16.91 11.95 -21.12
C LEU A 25 -17.30 10.48 -21.36
N ASP A 26 -18.32 9.98 -20.68
CA ASP A 26 -18.88 8.66 -20.95
C ASP A 26 -19.75 8.69 -22.21
N LEU A 27 -19.14 8.44 -23.37
CA LEU A 27 -19.81 8.51 -24.66
C LEU A 27 -20.93 7.48 -24.80
N GLU A 28 -20.73 6.27 -24.29
CA GLU A 28 -21.70 5.17 -24.42
C GLU A 28 -22.96 5.45 -23.62
N GLU A 29 -22.81 5.75 -22.33
CA GLU A 29 -23.95 6.09 -21.47
C GLU A 29 -24.60 7.43 -21.88
N SER A 30 -23.82 8.39 -22.36
CA SER A 30 -24.35 9.67 -22.86
C SER A 30 -25.23 9.48 -24.10
N LYS A 31 -24.87 8.60 -25.05
CA LYS A 31 -25.69 8.26 -26.22
C LYS A 31 -26.97 7.54 -25.83
N LYS A 32 -26.87 6.59 -24.92
CA LYS A 32 -27.98 5.76 -24.45
C LYS A 32 -29.06 6.59 -23.74
N ILE A 33 -28.62 7.46 -22.84
CA ILE A 33 -29.53 8.30 -22.02
C ILE A 33 -29.88 9.64 -22.71
N LYS A 34 -29.18 9.98 -23.81
CA LYS A 34 -29.28 11.27 -24.51
C LYS A 34 -29.00 12.49 -23.61
N ARG A 35 -28.05 12.36 -22.71
CA ARG A 35 -27.60 13.41 -21.79
C ARG A 35 -26.09 13.31 -21.59
N ILE A 36 -25.46 14.39 -21.14
CA ILE A 36 -24.04 14.41 -20.81
C ILE A 36 -23.80 13.63 -19.54
N ILE A 37 -23.00 12.57 -19.65
CA ILE A 37 -22.57 11.69 -18.57
C ILE A 37 -21.06 11.75 -18.50
N TRP A 38 -20.50 11.87 -17.31
CA TRP A 38 -19.06 11.87 -17.05
C TRP A 38 -18.66 10.62 -16.29
N LYS A 39 -17.61 9.97 -16.74
CA LYS A 39 -16.93 8.96 -15.94
C LYS A 39 -16.12 9.67 -14.85
N CYS A 40 -16.36 9.31 -13.62
CA CYS A 40 -15.69 9.89 -12.46
C CYS A 40 -15.02 8.79 -11.66
N GLU A 41 -13.88 9.11 -11.09
CA GLU A 41 -13.12 8.24 -10.19
C GLU A 41 -13.10 8.84 -8.79
N CYS A 42 -13.20 8.00 -7.76
CA CYS A 42 -13.11 8.46 -6.38
C CYS A 42 -11.66 8.77 -6.00
N ASP A 43 -11.41 9.94 -5.41
CA ASP A 43 -10.09 10.39 -4.95
C ASP A 43 -9.55 9.65 -3.71
N CYS A 44 -10.35 8.74 -3.13
CA CYS A 44 -9.91 7.94 -1.98
C CYS A 44 -8.87 6.86 -2.33
N GLY A 45 -8.50 6.70 -3.59
CA GLY A 45 -7.54 5.71 -4.07
C GLY A 45 -8.08 4.27 -4.19
N CYS A 46 -9.39 4.06 -3.97
CA CYS A 46 -9.97 2.71 -4.05
C CYS A 46 -10.24 2.21 -5.48
N GLY A 47 -9.94 3.03 -6.51
CA GLY A 47 -10.18 2.70 -7.90
C GLY A 47 -11.67 2.65 -8.31
N THR A 48 -12.59 3.04 -7.41
CA THR A 48 -14.02 3.04 -7.74
C THR A 48 -14.34 4.12 -8.76
N THR A 49 -14.89 3.71 -9.89
CA THR A 49 -15.38 4.61 -10.93
C THR A 49 -16.92 4.62 -10.96
N LYS A 50 -17.50 5.72 -11.40
CA LYS A 50 -18.95 5.86 -11.56
C LYS A 50 -19.27 6.83 -12.69
N SER A 51 -20.27 6.48 -13.50
CA SER A 51 -20.81 7.38 -14.53
C SER A 51 -21.90 8.25 -13.92
N LEU A 52 -21.70 9.56 -13.94
CA LEU A 52 -22.57 10.54 -13.30
C LEU A 52 -23.04 11.61 -14.28
N ARG A 53 -24.30 11.98 -14.17
CA ARG A 53 -24.88 13.09 -14.93
C ARG A 53 -24.35 14.42 -14.40
N TRP A 54 -24.20 15.38 -15.30
CA TRP A 54 -23.74 16.71 -14.93
C TRP A 54 -24.60 17.38 -13.85
N ASP A 55 -25.93 17.29 -13.96
CA ASP A 55 -26.84 17.86 -12.97
C ASP A 55 -26.73 17.19 -11.58
N ALA A 56 -26.38 15.91 -11.54
CA ALA A 56 -26.10 15.20 -10.29
C ALA A 56 -24.73 15.61 -9.72
N LEU A 57 -23.68 15.69 -10.55
CA LEU A 57 -22.33 16.06 -10.13
C LEU A 57 -22.30 17.42 -9.43
N ARG A 58 -22.90 18.45 -10.05
CA ARG A 58 -22.92 19.83 -9.49
C ARG A 58 -23.63 19.97 -8.14
N GLN A 59 -24.44 18.98 -7.77
CA GLN A 59 -25.14 18.96 -6.47
C GLN A 59 -24.33 18.25 -5.38
N ILE A 60 -23.25 17.53 -5.76
CA ILE A 60 -22.40 16.82 -4.81
C ILE A 60 -21.49 17.83 -4.12
N LYS A 61 -21.84 18.23 -2.91
CA LYS A 61 -20.98 19.06 -2.05
C LYS A 61 -20.03 18.22 -1.22
N VAL A 62 -20.53 17.07 -0.73
CA VAL A 62 -19.80 16.11 0.09
C VAL A 62 -20.27 14.72 -0.33
N GLY A 63 -19.35 13.79 -0.52
CA GLY A 63 -19.68 12.41 -0.88
C GLY A 63 -18.78 11.87 -1.98
N GLY A 64 -18.64 10.56 -1.99
CA GLY A 64 -17.79 9.81 -2.92
C GLY A 64 -18.38 8.43 -3.16
N CYS A 65 -17.51 7.44 -3.31
CA CYS A 65 -17.92 6.04 -3.41
C CYS A 65 -18.52 5.53 -2.08
N ASN A 66 -19.12 4.35 -2.11
CA ASN A 66 -19.69 3.74 -0.90
C ASN A 66 -18.64 3.51 0.21
N ASN A 67 -17.36 3.53 -0.13
CA ASN A 67 -16.28 3.46 0.84
C ASN A 67 -16.14 4.76 1.66
N MET A 68 -16.57 5.92 1.10
CA MET A 68 -16.49 7.24 1.74
C MET A 68 -17.69 7.57 2.63
N THR A 69 -18.91 7.19 2.22
CA THR A 69 -20.16 7.56 2.92
C THR A 69 -20.35 6.89 4.27
N SER A 70 -19.63 5.79 4.53
CA SER A 70 -19.60 5.08 5.82
C SER A 70 -18.16 4.80 6.28
N SER A 71 -17.23 5.69 5.97
CA SER A 71 -15.80 5.45 6.16
C SER A 71 -15.23 6.18 7.36
N ILE A 72 -14.15 5.61 7.88
CA ILE A 72 -13.29 6.23 8.89
C ILE A 72 -12.02 6.71 8.17
N GLU A 73 -11.60 7.94 8.46
CA GLU A 73 -10.31 8.47 8.00
C GLU A 73 -9.17 7.80 8.76
N HIS A 74 -8.13 7.41 8.05
CA HIS A 74 -6.91 6.84 8.57
C HIS A 74 -5.69 7.54 7.98
N ILE A 75 -4.57 7.46 8.69
CA ILE A 75 -3.26 7.84 8.17
C ILE A 75 -2.49 6.57 7.86
N CYS A 76 -2.01 6.44 6.62
CA CYS A 76 -1.21 5.29 6.21
C CYS A 76 0.13 5.26 6.96
N PRO A 77 0.45 4.20 7.72
CA PRO A 77 1.69 4.15 8.48
C PRO A 77 2.95 4.00 7.60
N LYS A 78 2.81 3.69 6.31
CA LYS A 78 3.96 3.61 5.38
C LYS A 78 4.28 4.96 4.72
N CYS A 79 3.27 5.63 4.16
CA CYS A 79 3.48 6.84 3.35
C CYS A 79 2.88 8.11 3.97
N HIS A 80 2.25 8.00 5.13
CA HIS A 80 1.59 9.09 5.88
C HIS A 80 0.46 9.81 5.14
N LYS A 81 0.03 9.28 3.98
CA LYS A 81 -1.15 9.80 3.27
C LYS A 81 -2.43 9.44 4.01
N LYS A 82 -3.38 10.36 4.01
CA LYS A 82 -4.74 10.09 4.46
C LYS A 82 -5.44 9.14 3.49
N PHE A 83 -6.21 8.18 4.03
CA PHE A 83 -7.06 7.29 3.24
C PHE A 83 -8.31 6.92 4.03
N PHE A 84 -9.28 6.33 3.35
CA PHE A 84 -10.57 5.98 3.96
C PHE A 84 -10.83 4.48 3.87
N SER A 85 -11.38 3.91 4.94
CA SER A 85 -11.83 2.52 4.96
C SER A 85 -13.29 2.41 5.43
N LYS A 86 -14.00 1.35 5.04
CA LYS A 86 -15.38 1.10 5.49
C LYS A 86 -15.44 0.93 7.01
N LYS A 87 -16.47 1.51 7.64
CA LYS A 87 -16.69 1.47 9.09
C LYS A 87 -16.80 0.06 9.67
N ASN A 88 -17.24 -0.92 8.86
CA ASN A 88 -17.47 -2.32 9.27
C ASN A 88 -16.52 -3.31 8.57
N ALA A 89 -15.56 -2.85 7.78
CA ALA A 89 -14.54 -3.73 7.23
C ALA A 89 -13.47 -4.00 8.28
N THR A 90 -12.89 -5.19 8.27
CA THR A 90 -11.65 -5.48 8.98
C THR A 90 -10.69 -4.34 8.68
N THR A 91 -10.27 -3.60 9.69
CA THR A 91 -9.73 -2.25 9.56
C THR A 91 -8.52 -2.26 8.63
N ARG A 92 -8.68 -1.72 7.42
CA ARG A 92 -7.57 -1.55 6.48
C ARG A 92 -6.50 -0.67 7.11
N LYS A 93 -5.27 -1.18 7.22
CA LYS A 93 -4.17 -0.48 7.91
C LYS A 93 -3.39 0.45 7.01
N PHE A 94 -3.36 0.21 5.70
CA PHE A 94 -2.55 0.94 4.73
C PHE A 94 -3.40 1.47 3.59
N CYS A 95 -2.97 2.57 2.96
CA CYS A 95 -3.66 3.13 1.79
C CYS A 95 -3.56 2.18 0.57
N TYR A 96 -4.39 2.44 -0.42
CA TYR A 96 -4.46 1.60 -1.63
C TYR A 96 -3.19 1.65 -2.48
N ASP A 97 -2.45 2.76 -2.46
CA ASP A 97 -1.14 2.88 -3.15
C ASP A 97 -0.09 1.95 -2.54
N CYS A 98 -0.07 1.87 -1.20
CA CYS A 98 0.90 1.04 -0.49
C CYS A 98 0.51 -0.44 -0.46
N MET A 99 -0.79 -0.71 -0.48
CA MET A 99 -1.36 -2.04 -0.37
C MET A 99 -2.68 -2.10 -1.15
N PRO A 100 -2.62 -2.46 -2.46
CA PRO A 100 -3.80 -2.42 -3.34
C PRO A 100 -4.90 -3.40 -2.95
N GLU A 101 -4.52 -4.58 -2.43
CA GLU A 101 -5.49 -5.62 -2.08
C GLU A 101 -6.30 -5.25 -0.83
N ALA A 102 -7.61 -5.42 -0.89
CA ALA A 102 -8.49 -5.38 0.27
C ALA A 102 -8.51 -6.76 0.95
N ASP A 103 -8.85 -6.81 2.23
CA ASP A 103 -9.10 -8.06 2.98
C ASP A 103 -7.94 -9.07 2.98
N MET A 104 -6.73 -8.58 3.21
CA MET A 104 -5.53 -9.42 3.25
C MET A 104 -5.47 -10.30 4.50
N SER A 105 -5.08 -11.55 4.29
CA SER A 105 -4.71 -12.46 5.38
C SER A 105 -3.43 -12.02 6.08
N GLY A 106 -3.22 -12.46 7.33
CA GLY A 106 -1.97 -12.19 8.05
C GLY A 106 -0.71 -12.67 7.30
N ALA A 107 -0.82 -13.71 6.47
CA ALA A 107 0.29 -14.19 5.62
C ALA A 107 0.65 -13.18 4.52
N GLN A 108 -0.36 -12.58 3.88
CA GLN A 108 -0.15 -11.54 2.87
C GLN A 108 0.46 -10.29 3.48
N TYR A 109 0.00 -9.86 4.66
CA TYR A 109 0.63 -8.73 5.39
C TYR A 109 2.11 -8.99 5.65
N ARG A 110 2.51 -10.20 6.12
CA ARG A 110 3.92 -10.54 6.35
C ARG A 110 4.75 -10.48 5.08
N LYS A 111 4.20 -10.93 3.94
CA LYS A 111 4.87 -10.83 2.63
C LYS A 111 5.16 -9.37 2.26
N PHE A 112 4.19 -8.47 2.45
CA PHE A 112 4.38 -7.04 2.20
C PHE A 112 5.42 -6.43 3.14
N TYR A 113 5.36 -6.74 4.43
CA TYR A 113 6.38 -6.26 5.38
C TYR A 113 7.78 -6.76 5.03
N LYS A 114 7.91 -8.00 4.53
CA LYS A 114 9.18 -8.52 4.04
C LYS A 114 9.68 -7.73 2.82
N ILE A 115 8.81 -7.49 1.83
CA ILE A 115 9.13 -6.69 0.64
C ILE A 115 9.60 -5.28 1.06
N TRP A 116 8.83 -4.59 1.87
CA TRP A 116 9.15 -3.24 2.33
C TRP A 116 10.41 -3.20 3.18
N GLY A 117 10.62 -4.21 4.03
CA GLY A 117 11.82 -4.31 4.85
C GLY A 117 13.08 -4.53 4.02
N VAL A 118 13.00 -5.40 3.01
CA VAL A 118 14.10 -5.63 2.06
C VAL A 118 14.42 -4.35 1.28
N GLU A 119 13.39 -3.64 0.78
CA GLU A 119 13.54 -2.34 0.12
C GLU A 119 14.20 -1.30 1.05
N TYR A 120 13.70 -1.19 2.30
CA TYR A 120 14.23 -0.27 3.31
C TYR A 120 15.71 -0.53 3.63
N LYS A 121 16.15 -1.80 3.63
CA LYS A 121 17.55 -2.21 3.90
C LYS A 121 18.42 -2.21 2.63
N GLY A 122 17.96 -1.66 1.51
CA GLY A 122 18.74 -1.47 0.28
C GLY A 122 18.63 -2.60 -0.74
N GLY A 123 17.71 -3.56 -0.57
CA GLY A 123 17.34 -4.55 -1.59
C GLY A 123 18.32 -5.67 -1.88
N LYS A 124 19.46 -5.73 -1.18
CA LYS A 124 20.54 -6.71 -1.43
C LYS A 124 21.24 -7.16 -0.14
N CYS A 125 21.81 -8.34 -0.19
CA CYS A 125 22.65 -8.86 0.90
C CYS A 125 23.81 -7.89 1.18
N GLN A 126 23.93 -7.42 2.41
CA GLN A 126 24.98 -6.48 2.82
C GLN A 126 26.36 -7.13 2.96
N CYS A 127 26.42 -8.48 2.96
CA CYS A 127 27.68 -9.21 3.01
C CYS A 127 28.25 -9.55 1.62
N CYS A 128 27.41 -9.98 0.65
CA CYS A 128 27.88 -10.47 -0.65
C CYS A 128 27.21 -9.82 -1.86
N GLY A 129 26.26 -8.89 -1.64
CA GLY A 129 25.57 -8.19 -2.71
C GLY A 129 24.45 -8.98 -3.40
N TYR A 130 24.15 -10.22 -2.99
CA TYR A 130 23.10 -11.03 -3.59
C TYR A 130 21.75 -10.35 -3.54
N ASN A 131 21.01 -10.34 -4.68
CA ASN A 131 19.70 -9.69 -4.81
C ASN A 131 18.72 -10.41 -5.76
N ASN A 132 19.04 -11.63 -6.22
CA ASN A 132 18.26 -12.31 -7.27
C ASN A 132 16.91 -12.85 -6.78
N CYS A 133 16.76 -13.17 -5.49
CA CYS A 133 15.53 -13.70 -4.92
C CYS A 133 15.25 -13.05 -3.57
N LEU A 134 14.10 -12.35 -3.49
CA LEU A 134 13.70 -11.67 -2.28
C LEU A 134 13.47 -12.64 -1.11
N ASP A 135 12.93 -13.84 -1.40
CA ASP A 135 12.65 -14.84 -0.37
C ASP A 135 13.93 -15.44 0.24
N ALA A 136 15.05 -15.37 -0.49
CA ALA A 136 16.38 -15.79 -0.01
C ALA A 136 17.11 -14.71 0.82
N LEU A 137 16.50 -13.55 1.06
CA LEU A 137 17.04 -12.49 1.89
C LEU A 137 16.41 -12.54 3.28
N ASP A 138 17.22 -12.47 4.33
CA ASP A 138 16.81 -12.53 5.73
C ASP A 138 17.30 -11.31 6.52
N PHE A 139 16.55 -10.93 7.55
CA PHE A 139 16.95 -9.91 8.51
C PHE A 139 17.68 -10.58 9.69
N HIS A 140 18.96 -10.25 9.85
CA HIS A 140 19.80 -10.77 10.92
C HIS A 140 20.04 -9.69 11.96
N HIS A 141 19.64 -9.92 13.22
CA HIS A 141 19.91 -8.99 14.32
C HIS A 141 21.37 -8.95 14.68
N LEU A 142 21.97 -7.76 14.74
CA LEU A 142 23.36 -7.57 15.17
C LEU A 142 23.55 -7.97 16.63
N ASP A 143 22.57 -7.67 17.48
CA ASP A 143 22.52 -8.11 18.88
C ASP A 143 21.18 -8.82 19.15
N PRO A 144 21.14 -10.15 19.28
CA PRO A 144 19.92 -10.92 19.55
C PRO A 144 19.20 -10.52 20.84
N ARG A 145 19.90 -9.91 21.82
CA ARG A 145 19.31 -9.47 23.10
C ARG A 145 18.45 -8.22 22.95
N LYS A 146 18.68 -7.42 21.89
CA LYS A 146 17.93 -6.20 21.58
C LYS A 146 16.72 -6.44 20.68
N LYS A 147 16.40 -7.70 20.39
CA LYS A 147 15.29 -8.07 19.56
C LYS A 147 13.95 -7.89 20.29
N ASP A 148 13.03 -7.08 19.73
CA ASP A 148 11.71 -6.88 20.31
C ASP A 148 10.70 -7.92 19.79
N PHE A 149 10.76 -8.29 18.49
CA PHE A 149 9.86 -9.28 17.88
C PHE A 149 10.46 -9.94 16.63
N ASN A 150 9.82 -11.03 16.18
CA ASN A 150 10.18 -11.67 14.92
C ASN A 150 9.40 -11.08 13.75
N MET A 151 10.06 -10.74 12.66
CA MET A 151 9.42 -10.31 11.41
C MET A 151 8.55 -11.41 10.77
N SER A 152 8.80 -12.69 11.11
CA SER A 152 8.02 -13.85 10.67
C SER A 152 6.86 -14.21 11.62
N ASP A 153 6.65 -13.45 12.69
CA ASP A 153 5.65 -13.77 13.70
C ASP A 153 4.23 -13.71 13.14
N ARG A 154 3.39 -14.70 13.49
CA ARG A 154 2.00 -14.78 13.00
C ARG A 154 1.15 -13.60 13.46
N ASN A 155 1.51 -13.01 14.59
CA ASN A 155 0.81 -11.86 15.20
C ASN A 155 1.47 -10.52 14.88
N LEU A 156 2.28 -10.43 13.81
CA LEU A 156 2.88 -9.18 13.40
C LEU A 156 1.79 -8.19 12.96
N THR A 157 1.31 -7.38 13.92
CA THR A 157 0.28 -6.35 13.73
C THR A 157 0.82 -4.96 13.87
N CYS A 158 2.14 -4.82 13.92
CA CYS A 158 2.82 -3.56 14.17
C CYS A 158 2.57 -2.55 13.05
N ASP A 159 2.59 -1.27 13.41
CA ASP A 159 2.71 -0.22 12.42
C ASP A 159 4.11 -0.25 11.77
N TRP A 160 4.23 0.38 10.62
CA TRP A 160 5.46 0.36 9.83
C TRP A 160 6.63 1.05 10.57
N ASP A 161 6.38 2.06 11.40
CA ASP A 161 7.44 2.76 12.14
C ASP A 161 8.06 1.88 13.22
N LYS A 162 7.27 1.02 13.86
CA LYS A 162 7.79 0.00 14.78
C LYS A 162 8.64 -1.04 14.05
N ILE A 163 8.18 -1.46 12.86
CA ILE A 163 8.94 -2.39 12.01
C ILE A 163 10.28 -1.77 11.59
N LYS A 164 10.31 -0.51 11.16
CA LYS A 164 11.57 0.18 10.83
C LYS A 164 12.55 0.19 12.01
N LYS A 165 12.08 0.53 13.20
CA LYS A 165 12.92 0.51 14.43
C LYS A 165 13.52 -0.85 14.70
N GLU A 166 12.79 -1.93 14.42
CA GLU A 166 13.33 -3.29 14.56
C GLU A 166 14.32 -3.63 13.44
N LEU A 167 14.02 -3.21 12.21
CA LEU A 167 14.92 -3.39 11.07
C LEU A 167 16.24 -2.62 11.22
N ASP A 168 16.24 -1.48 11.92
CA ASP A 168 17.46 -0.71 12.20
C ASP A 168 18.46 -1.48 13.06
N LYS A 169 17.98 -2.44 13.86
CA LYS A 169 18.81 -3.37 14.64
C LYS A 169 19.34 -4.55 13.82
N CYS A 170 18.94 -4.67 12.55
CA CYS A 170 19.24 -5.79 11.67
C CYS A 170 20.11 -5.38 10.50
N ILE A 171 20.85 -6.34 9.97
CA ILE A 171 21.40 -6.30 8.61
C ILE A 171 20.57 -7.21 7.70
N LEU A 172 20.56 -6.89 6.40
CA LEU A 172 19.95 -7.71 5.37
C LEU A 172 21.01 -8.64 4.79
N VAL A 173 20.78 -9.95 4.89
CA VAL A 173 21.74 -10.97 4.43
C VAL A 173 21.03 -12.04 3.59
N CYS A 174 21.73 -12.67 2.66
CA CYS A 174 21.18 -13.84 1.99
C CYS A 174 21.24 -15.08 2.90
N ALA A 175 20.46 -16.10 2.59
CA ALA A 175 20.37 -17.33 3.37
C ALA A 175 21.72 -18.01 3.59
N ASN A 176 22.67 -17.94 2.64
CA ASN A 176 24.01 -18.50 2.79
C ASN A 176 24.83 -17.69 3.78
N CYS A 177 24.95 -16.36 3.59
CA CYS A 177 25.65 -15.50 4.53
C CYS A 177 25.04 -15.58 5.93
N HIS A 178 23.71 -15.71 6.04
CA HIS A 178 23.01 -15.86 7.31
C HIS A 178 23.45 -17.13 8.06
N ARG A 179 23.58 -18.27 7.34
CA ARG A 179 24.10 -19.52 7.92
C ARG A 179 25.57 -19.43 8.29
N GLU A 180 26.41 -18.80 7.45
CA GLU A 180 27.83 -18.58 7.73
C GLU A 180 28.04 -17.74 8.99
N ILE A 181 27.21 -16.70 9.20
CA ILE A 181 27.25 -15.87 10.42
C ILE A 181 26.88 -16.71 11.64
N HIS A 182 25.80 -17.51 11.56
CA HIS A 182 25.38 -18.36 12.68
C HIS A 182 26.40 -19.50 12.98
N ALA A 183 27.13 -19.95 11.97
CA ALA A 183 28.19 -20.95 12.12
C ALA A 183 29.51 -20.35 12.60
N GLY A 184 29.63 -19.02 12.76
CA GLY A 184 30.87 -18.34 13.09
C GLY A 184 31.88 -18.27 11.95
N ALA A 185 31.52 -18.73 10.74
CA ALA A 185 32.39 -18.70 9.56
C ALA A 185 32.47 -17.29 8.93
N ARG A 186 31.59 -16.39 9.31
CA ARG A 186 31.57 -14.99 8.85
C ARG A 186 31.39 -14.06 10.04
N VAL A 187 32.31 -13.13 10.20
CA VAL A 187 32.21 -12.04 11.19
C VAL A 187 31.58 -10.83 10.55
N ILE A 188 30.70 -10.12 11.29
CA ILE A 188 30.04 -8.89 10.90
C ILE A 188 30.61 -7.76 11.75
N GLU A 189 31.00 -6.66 11.12
CA GLU A 189 31.39 -5.46 11.86
C GLU A 189 30.18 -4.94 12.67
N GLY A 190 30.35 -4.82 14.00
CA GLY A 190 29.30 -4.38 14.92
C GLY A 190 28.39 -5.47 15.49
N GLY A 191 28.61 -6.76 15.14
CA GLY A 191 28.02 -7.91 15.81
C GLY A 191 28.88 -8.32 17.00
N GLU A 192 28.23 -8.52 18.17
CA GLU A 192 28.97 -9.09 19.32
C GLU A 192 29.32 -10.58 19.04
N GLU A 193 30.57 -10.95 19.30
CA GLU A 193 31.00 -12.34 19.25
C GLU A 193 30.16 -13.18 20.23
N LYS A 194 29.56 -14.25 19.70
CA LYS A 194 29.01 -15.29 20.57
C LYS A 194 30.22 -15.97 21.23
N ASP A 195 30.34 -15.88 22.54
CA ASP A 195 31.21 -16.73 23.29
C ASP A 195 30.97 -18.19 22.85
N ALA A 196 31.94 -18.76 22.18
CA ALA A 196 31.94 -20.16 21.76
C ALA A 196 31.89 -21.03 23.04
N LYS A 197 30.77 -21.77 23.21
CA LYS A 197 30.69 -22.84 24.17
C LYS A 197 31.05 -24.14 23.51
#